data_d2a30a718af58db9aa5b94ff629ee1d8
#
_entry.id   d2a30a718af58db9aa5b94ff629ee1d8
#
_cell.length_a   1.000
_cell.length_b   1.000
_cell.length_c   1.000
_cell.angle_alpha   90.00
_cell.angle_beta   90.00
_cell.angle_gamma   90.00
#
_symmetry.space_group_name_H-M   'P 1'
#
loop_
_entity.id
_entity.type
_entity.pdbx_description
1 polymer ?
#
loop_
_entity_poly.entity_id
_entity_poly.type
_entity_poly.pdbx_seq_one_letter_code
_entity_poly.pdbx_strand_id
1 'polypeptide(L)'
;MFNIVYPVAGYAVLALVGVGIASVALAADDFPLTGNYTQNVACKGDGSDPAAAKVTISPDEIVSNVGICTILDKRQDGQSIAAHVECKLAGGPLMGDITFTLRANNTVEFIDRDMTYKAVLYRCPR
;
A
#
# COMPACT_ATOMS: atom_id res chain seq x y z
N MET A 1 20.63 58.29 -40.99
CA MET A 1 20.95 57.86 -39.72
C MET A 1 19.88 57.12 -39.03
N PHE A 2 20.11 55.92 -38.87
CA PHE A 2 19.05 55.05 -38.45
C PHE A 2 19.32 54.58 -37.06
N ASN A 3 18.62 55.12 -36.19
CA ASN A 3 18.56 54.54 -34.89
C ASN A 3 17.62 53.39 -34.93
N ILE A 4 18.15 52.31 -35.19
CA ILE A 4 17.40 51.13 -35.00
C ILE A 4 17.36 50.89 -33.52
N VAL A 5 16.32 51.35 -32.97
CA VAL A 5 15.99 50.92 -31.63
C VAL A 5 15.46 49.54 -31.78
N TYR A 6 16.26 48.62 -31.45
CA TYR A 6 15.77 47.31 -31.25
C TYR A 6 14.93 47.36 -30.02
N PRO A 7 13.67 47.09 -30.14
CA PRO A 7 12.97 46.80 -28.93
C PRO A 7 13.68 45.58 -28.37
N VAL A 8 14.30 45.79 -27.29
CA VAL A 8 14.69 44.70 -26.50
C VAL A 8 13.40 43.92 -26.30
N ALA A 9 13.26 42.92 -27.08
CA ALA A 9 12.16 42.05 -26.92
C ALA A 9 12.14 41.67 -25.45
N GLY A 10 11.08 42.09 -24.85
CA GLY A 10 10.91 41.75 -23.47
C GLY A 10 11.05 40.25 -23.40
N TYR A 11 12.06 39.87 -22.83
CA TYR A 11 12.22 38.49 -22.54
C TYR A 11 11.12 38.17 -21.57
N ALA A 12 10.15 37.57 -22.11
CA ALA A 12 9.33 36.77 -21.27
C ALA A 12 10.29 35.83 -20.56
N VAL A 13 10.67 36.22 -19.42
CA VAL A 13 11.20 35.26 -18.51
C VAL A 13 10.08 34.29 -18.34
N LEU A 14 10.14 33.26 -19.10
CA LEU A 14 9.49 32.07 -18.76
C LEU A 14 10.02 31.71 -17.41
N ALA A 15 9.34 32.17 -16.42
CA ALA A 15 9.37 31.47 -15.19
C ALA A 15 8.89 30.09 -15.54
N LEU A 16 9.78 29.25 -15.85
CA LEU A 16 9.58 27.86 -15.72
C LEU A 16 9.22 27.67 -14.29
N VAL A 17 7.96 27.79 -14.05
CA VAL A 17 7.41 27.11 -12.93
C VAL A 17 7.77 25.67 -13.23
N GLY A 18 8.88 25.25 -12.69
CA GLY A 18 9.14 23.86 -12.61
C GLY A 18 7.94 23.29 -11.91
N VAL A 19 7.03 22.78 -12.68
CA VAL A 19 6.11 21.82 -12.15
C VAL A 19 7.03 20.68 -11.76
N GLY A 20 7.58 20.82 -10.58
CA GLY A 20 8.12 19.70 -9.93
C GLY A 20 6.98 18.71 -9.89
N ILE A 21 7.04 17.74 -10.73
CA ILE A 21 6.29 16.54 -10.49
C ILE A 21 6.87 16.08 -9.17
N ALA A 22 6.26 16.54 -8.13
CA ALA A 22 6.48 15.96 -6.85
C ALA A 22 6.07 14.52 -7.04
N SER A 23 7.03 13.65 -7.22
CA SER A 23 6.80 12.27 -6.90
C SER A 23 6.33 12.32 -5.47
N VAL A 24 5.04 12.19 -5.30
CA VAL A 24 4.44 12.14 -4.01
C VAL A 24 4.96 10.87 -3.39
N ALA A 25 6.01 11.00 -2.60
CA ALA A 25 6.30 9.97 -1.64
C ALA A 25 5.03 9.82 -0.83
N LEU A 26 4.31 8.73 -1.05
CA LEU A 26 3.17 8.41 -0.23
C LEU A 26 3.65 8.48 1.20
N ALA A 27 3.12 9.41 1.96
CA ALA A 27 3.36 9.43 3.39
C ALA A 27 3.05 8.04 3.92
N ALA A 28 3.81 7.56 4.87
CA ALA A 28 3.65 6.22 5.43
C ALA A 28 2.19 5.96 5.86
N ASP A 29 1.43 7.03 6.14
CA ASP A 29 0.03 6.97 6.53
C ASP A 29 -0.94 6.67 5.37
N ASP A 30 -0.47 6.73 4.13
CA ASP A 30 -1.33 6.55 2.96
C ASP A 30 -1.27 5.13 2.39
N PHE A 31 -0.75 4.19 3.13
CA PHE A 31 -0.74 2.79 2.69
C PHE A 31 -2.18 2.28 2.63
N PRO A 32 -2.69 1.95 1.42
CA PRO A 32 -4.12 1.67 1.25
C PRO A 32 -4.60 0.43 1.97
N LEU A 33 -3.70 -0.46 2.36
CA LEU A 33 -4.04 -1.67 3.10
C LEU A 33 -4.13 -1.46 4.60
N THR A 34 -3.75 -0.30 5.12
CA THR A 34 -3.75 -0.04 6.56
C THR A 34 -5.15 -0.23 7.14
N GLY A 35 -5.28 -1.08 8.12
CA GLY A 35 -6.56 -1.33 8.77
C GLY A 35 -6.64 -2.68 9.44
N ASN A 36 -7.82 -2.97 9.96
CA ASN A 36 -8.13 -4.24 10.59
C ASN A 36 -9.02 -5.06 9.67
N TYR A 37 -8.75 -6.36 9.63
CA TYR A 37 -9.44 -7.29 8.74
C TYR A 37 -9.81 -8.56 9.47
N THR A 38 -10.83 -9.25 8.95
CA THR A 38 -11.07 -10.64 9.24
C THR A 38 -10.74 -11.49 8.03
N GLN A 39 -10.29 -12.69 8.26
CA GLN A 39 -9.83 -13.60 7.22
C GLN A 39 -10.92 -14.60 6.84
N ASN A 40 -11.25 -14.64 5.55
CA ASN A 40 -12.17 -15.59 4.92
C ASN A 40 -13.63 -15.54 5.41
N VAL A 41 -13.95 -14.64 6.30
CA VAL A 41 -15.32 -14.38 6.75
C VAL A 41 -15.55 -12.89 6.86
N ALA A 42 -16.73 -12.43 6.52
CA ALA A 42 -17.04 -11.00 6.59
C ALA A 42 -16.91 -10.50 8.03
N CYS A 43 -16.34 -9.29 8.17
CA CYS A 43 -16.21 -8.67 9.48
C CYS A 43 -17.57 -8.29 10.02
N LYS A 44 -17.88 -8.76 11.22
CA LYS A 44 -19.11 -8.42 11.94
C LYS A 44 -18.78 -7.34 12.96
N GLY A 45 -19.44 -6.19 12.83
CA GLY A 45 -19.25 -5.08 13.74
C GLY A 45 -17.80 -4.59 13.75
N ASP A 46 -17.18 -4.56 14.91
CA ASP A 46 -15.80 -4.10 15.11
C ASP A 46 -14.73 -5.18 14.90
N GLY A 47 -15.14 -6.39 14.49
CA GLY A 47 -14.22 -7.50 14.33
C GLY A 47 -13.88 -8.24 15.62
N SER A 48 -14.64 -8.03 16.68
CA SER A 48 -14.38 -8.66 17.98
C SER A 48 -14.85 -10.11 18.06
N ASP A 49 -15.43 -10.67 16.98
CA ASP A 49 -15.86 -12.07 16.95
C ASP A 49 -14.66 -13.00 17.19
N PRO A 50 -14.64 -13.77 18.28
CA PRO A 50 -13.50 -14.63 18.57
C PRO A 50 -13.35 -15.81 17.61
N ALA A 51 -14.37 -16.12 16.82
CA ALA A 51 -14.30 -17.19 15.82
C ALA A 51 -13.60 -16.75 14.53
N ALA A 52 -13.44 -15.44 14.33
CA ALA A 52 -12.81 -14.91 13.12
C ALA A 52 -11.31 -14.71 13.33
N ALA A 53 -10.50 -15.19 12.39
CA ALA A 53 -9.08 -14.89 12.38
C ALA A 53 -8.90 -13.41 12.00
N LYS A 54 -8.12 -12.69 12.78
CA LYS A 54 -7.91 -11.26 12.61
C LYS A 54 -6.54 -10.96 12.02
N VAL A 55 -6.51 -9.98 11.13
CA VAL A 55 -5.28 -9.47 10.54
C VAL A 55 -5.27 -7.95 10.67
N THR A 56 -4.20 -7.42 11.20
CA THR A 56 -3.98 -5.97 11.25
C THR A 56 -2.83 -5.63 10.34
N ILE A 57 -3.05 -4.70 9.43
CA ILE A 57 -2.03 -4.24 8.49
C ILE A 57 -1.73 -2.79 8.76
N SER A 58 -0.44 -2.49 8.87
CA SER A 58 0.11 -1.14 8.94
C SER A 58 1.13 -0.96 7.83
N PRO A 59 1.68 0.24 7.61
CA PRO A 59 2.67 0.43 6.56
C PRO A 59 3.92 -0.44 6.67
N ASP A 60 4.25 -0.90 7.87
CA ASP A 60 5.48 -1.62 8.13
C ASP A 60 5.28 -3.06 8.61
N GLU A 61 4.05 -3.45 8.91
CA GLU A 61 3.83 -4.68 9.65
C GLU A 61 2.48 -5.31 9.35
N ILE A 62 2.45 -6.62 9.33
CA ILE A 62 1.22 -7.42 9.25
C ILE A 62 1.18 -8.31 10.49
N VAL A 63 0.16 -8.13 11.30
CA VAL A 63 -0.05 -8.90 12.51
C VAL A 63 -1.22 -9.83 12.34
N SER A 64 -1.00 -11.11 12.57
CA SER A 64 -2.06 -12.12 12.53
C SER A 64 -1.92 -13.09 13.70
N ASN A 65 -2.86 -14.02 13.81
CA ASN A 65 -2.82 -15.04 14.85
C ASN A 65 -1.67 -16.05 14.67
N VAL A 66 -1.07 -16.10 13.49
CA VAL A 66 0.04 -17.02 13.21
C VAL A 66 1.42 -16.37 13.38
N GLY A 67 1.47 -15.06 13.51
CA GLY A 67 2.72 -14.34 13.72
C GLY A 67 2.70 -12.92 13.21
N ILE A 68 3.88 -12.34 13.18
CA ILE A 68 4.09 -10.95 12.77
C ILE A 68 5.03 -10.95 11.57
N CYS A 69 4.60 -10.26 10.52
CA CYS A 69 5.42 -10.05 9.33
C CYS A 69 5.84 -8.59 9.24
N THR A 70 7.14 -8.35 9.10
CA THR A 70 7.67 -7.03 8.82
C THR A 70 7.70 -6.83 7.31
N ILE A 71 7.14 -5.73 6.83
CA ILE A 71 7.17 -5.38 5.41
C ILE A 71 8.50 -4.70 5.11
N LEU A 72 9.35 -5.37 4.35
CA LEU A 72 10.67 -4.89 4.00
C LEU A 72 10.65 -4.02 2.75
N ASP A 73 9.78 -4.35 1.81
CA ASP A 73 9.59 -3.62 0.57
C ASP A 73 8.17 -3.79 0.10
N LYS A 74 7.64 -2.76 -0.54
CA LYS A 74 6.28 -2.80 -1.08
C LYS A 74 6.22 -2.01 -2.37
N ARG A 75 5.45 -2.51 -3.31
CA ARG A 75 5.27 -1.91 -4.62
C ARG A 75 3.82 -2.02 -5.04
N GLN A 76 3.23 -0.90 -5.40
CA GLN A 76 1.87 -0.86 -5.90
C GLN A 76 1.86 -0.74 -7.41
N ASP A 77 1.06 -1.56 -8.04
CA ASP A 77 0.79 -1.50 -9.47
C ASP A 77 -0.72 -1.66 -9.67
N GLY A 78 -1.40 -0.54 -9.91
CA GLY A 78 -2.85 -0.53 -10.03
C GLY A 78 -3.53 -1.01 -8.75
N GLN A 79 -4.31 -2.08 -8.88
CA GLN A 79 -5.05 -2.69 -7.78
C GLN A 79 -4.23 -3.73 -7.01
N SER A 80 -3.01 -3.97 -7.42
CA SER A 80 -2.16 -4.97 -6.80
C SER A 80 -1.03 -4.33 -6.02
N ILE A 81 -0.75 -4.87 -4.86
CA ILE A 81 0.37 -4.47 -4.02
C ILE A 81 1.20 -5.70 -3.74
N ALA A 82 2.45 -5.68 -4.21
CA ALA A 82 3.41 -6.71 -3.92
C ALA A 82 4.25 -6.28 -2.71
N ALA A 83 4.43 -7.18 -1.76
CA ALA A 83 5.20 -6.92 -0.57
C ALA A 83 6.21 -8.04 -0.33
N HIS A 84 7.43 -7.65 -0.01
CA HIS A 84 8.44 -8.58 0.48
C HIS A 84 8.45 -8.50 1.99
N VAL A 85 8.27 -9.64 2.64
CA VAL A 85 8.06 -9.68 4.08
C VAL A 85 9.01 -10.66 4.76
N GLU A 86 9.35 -10.35 5.99
CA GLU A 86 10.01 -11.24 6.91
C GLU A 86 9.05 -11.53 8.05
N CYS A 87 8.66 -12.79 8.18
CA CYS A 87 7.68 -13.20 9.16
C CYS A 87 8.32 -13.96 10.31
N LYS A 88 7.90 -13.64 11.51
CA LYS A 88 8.20 -14.42 12.72
C LYS A 88 6.98 -15.25 13.05
N LEU A 89 7.04 -16.50 12.72
CA LEU A 89 5.97 -17.45 12.93
C LEU A 89 6.36 -18.43 14.04
N ALA A 90 5.37 -19.14 14.57
CA ALA A 90 5.61 -20.15 15.62
C ALA A 90 6.59 -21.25 15.17
N GLY A 91 6.64 -21.54 13.86
CA GLY A 91 7.55 -22.53 13.28
C GLY A 91 8.93 -21.99 12.91
N GLY A 92 9.23 -20.71 13.19
CA GLY A 92 10.50 -20.06 12.85
C GLY A 92 10.34 -18.93 11.84
N PRO A 93 11.44 -18.23 11.53
CA PRO A 93 11.40 -17.12 10.59
C PRO A 93 11.13 -17.60 9.16
N LEU A 94 10.37 -16.81 8.41
CA LEU A 94 10.05 -17.07 7.03
C LEU A 94 10.17 -15.76 6.25
N MET A 95 10.87 -15.80 5.13
CA MET A 95 10.88 -14.69 4.18
C MET A 95 10.06 -15.07 2.96
N GLY A 96 9.32 -14.13 2.42
CA GLY A 96 8.48 -14.40 1.26
C GLY A 96 7.96 -13.16 0.59
N ASP A 97 7.39 -13.39 -0.58
CA ASP A 97 6.69 -12.37 -1.35
C ASP A 97 5.21 -12.68 -1.31
N ILE A 98 4.43 -11.64 -1.06
CA ILE A 98 2.98 -11.73 -1.05
C ILE A 98 2.39 -10.68 -1.96
N THR A 99 1.24 -10.98 -2.52
CA THR A 99 0.49 -10.05 -3.35
C THR A 99 -0.88 -9.84 -2.76
N PHE A 100 -1.22 -8.58 -2.55
CA PHE A 100 -2.55 -8.15 -2.19
C PHE A 100 -3.23 -7.58 -3.42
N THR A 101 -4.45 -7.99 -3.68
CA THR A 101 -5.27 -7.41 -4.73
C THR A 101 -6.47 -6.71 -4.11
N LEU A 102 -6.57 -5.42 -4.32
CA LEU A 102 -7.70 -4.62 -3.85
C LEU A 102 -8.92 -4.95 -4.71
N ARG A 103 -10.01 -5.32 -4.06
CA ARG A 103 -11.25 -5.65 -4.73
C ARG A 103 -12.37 -4.74 -4.25
N ALA A 104 -13.49 -4.79 -4.96
CA ALA A 104 -14.70 -4.10 -4.57
C ALA A 104 -15.20 -4.58 -3.18
N ASN A 105 -16.06 -3.78 -2.56
CA ASN A 105 -16.71 -4.11 -1.28
C ASN A 105 -15.75 -4.23 -0.10
N ASN A 106 -14.66 -3.46 -0.10
CA ASN A 106 -13.67 -3.46 1.00
C ASN A 106 -13.04 -4.82 1.26
N THR A 107 -12.87 -5.61 0.22
CA THR A 107 -12.17 -6.88 0.30
C THR A 107 -10.80 -6.79 -0.33
N VAL A 108 -9.87 -7.57 0.20
CA VAL A 108 -8.50 -7.68 -0.29
C VAL A 108 -8.18 -9.15 -0.45
N GLU A 109 -7.77 -9.55 -1.64
CA GLU A 109 -7.31 -10.91 -1.87
C GLU A 109 -5.82 -10.99 -1.56
N PHE A 110 -5.46 -11.97 -0.76
CA PHE A 110 -4.08 -12.24 -0.34
C PHE A 110 -3.61 -13.52 -1.00
N ILE A 111 -2.47 -13.47 -1.66
CA ILE A 111 -1.86 -14.64 -2.30
C ILE A 111 -0.36 -14.60 -2.03
N ASP A 112 0.22 -15.71 -1.58
CA ASP A 112 1.66 -15.84 -1.51
C ASP A 112 2.24 -16.12 -2.91
N ARG A 113 3.53 -15.91 -3.06
CA ARG A 113 4.21 -16.04 -4.35
C ARG A 113 4.02 -17.40 -5.01
N ASP A 114 4.03 -18.44 -4.21
CA ASP A 114 3.94 -19.82 -4.71
C ASP A 114 2.50 -20.27 -4.88
N MET A 115 1.54 -19.38 -4.62
CA MET A 115 0.10 -19.66 -4.67
C MET A 115 -0.34 -20.81 -3.78
N THR A 116 0.47 -21.12 -2.76
CA THR A 116 0.16 -22.20 -1.82
C THR A 116 -0.83 -21.75 -0.75
N TYR A 117 -0.92 -20.45 -0.54
CA TYR A 117 -1.82 -19.87 0.43
C TYR A 117 -2.61 -18.73 -0.18
N LYS A 118 -3.91 -18.81 -0.03
CA LYS A 118 -4.87 -17.84 -0.52
C LYS A 118 -5.83 -17.47 0.58
N ALA A 119 -6.13 -16.21 0.72
CA ALA A 119 -7.13 -15.74 1.67
C ALA A 119 -7.86 -14.53 1.13
N VAL A 120 -9.06 -14.31 1.58
CA VAL A 120 -9.80 -13.08 1.36
C VAL A 120 -9.87 -12.35 2.69
N LEU A 121 -9.40 -11.12 2.69
CA LEU A 121 -9.44 -10.25 3.87
C LEU A 121 -10.63 -9.31 3.75
N TYR A 122 -11.44 -9.25 4.77
CA TYR A 122 -12.61 -8.38 4.85
C TYR A 122 -12.29 -7.25 5.80
N ARG A 123 -12.32 -6.02 5.30
CA ARG A 123 -12.02 -4.86 6.12
C ARG A 123 -13.10 -4.66 7.16
N CYS A 124 -12.66 -4.45 8.39
CA CYS A 124 -13.56 -4.12 9.49
C CYS A 124 -13.78 -2.60 9.55
N PRO A 125 -14.99 -2.14 9.85
CA PRO A 125 -15.23 -0.73 10.12
C PRO A 125 -14.46 -0.32 11.37
N ARG A 126 -14.04 0.95 11.37
CA ARG A 126 -13.39 1.55 12.54
C ARG A 126 -14.40 1.85 13.64
#